data_bc88cc1cb0353ebdbed85b71b565d46c
#
_entry.id   bc88cc1cb0353ebdbed85b71b565d46c
#
_cell.length_a   1.000
_cell.length_b   1.000
_cell.length_c   1.000
_cell.angle_alpha   90.00
_cell.angle_beta   90.00
_cell.angle_gamma   90.00
#
_symmetry.space_group_name_H-M   'P 1'
#
loop_
_entity.id
_entity.type
_entity.pdbx_description
1 polymer ?
#
loop_
_entity_poly.entity_id
_entity_poly.type
_entity_poly.pdbx_seq_one_letter_code
_entity_poly.pdbx_strand_id
1 'polypeptide(L)'
;MARLFVFDDFLHYICIIMTTDERLNIETKVIEMLRTVYDPEIPVDIYSLGLIYKIDLDDDGNLKIDMTLTAPNCPAADFLVEDARIKLESIEGVKSVDIRIVFEPEWNKDMMSEEAKLDLGFL
;
A
#
# COMPACT_ATOMS: atom_id res chain seq x y z
N MET A 1 -42.78 8.56 4.17
CA MET A 1 -42.02 9.64 3.53
C MET A 1 -40.71 9.94 4.23
N ALA A 2 -40.73 10.19 5.53
CA ALA A 2 -39.48 10.44 6.28
C ALA A 2 -38.51 9.27 6.20
N ARG A 3 -39.02 8.07 6.22
CA ARG A 3 -38.24 6.85 6.10
C ARG A 3 -37.52 6.75 4.74
N LEU A 4 -38.21 7.14 3.68
CA LEU A 4 -37.66 7.13 2.33
C LEU A 4 -36.58 8.17 2.19
N PHE A 5 -36.77 9.34 2.79
CA PHE A 5 -35.78 10.42 2.81
C PHE A 5 -34.52 10.00 3.53
N VAL A 6 -34.64 9.34 4.69
CA VAL A 6 -33.47 8.82 5.44
C VAL A 6 -32.73 7.76 4.62
N PHE A 7 -33.45 6.95 3.88
CA PHE A 7 -32.84 5.95 3.01
C PHE A 7 -32.02 6.60 1.89
N ASP A 8 -32.54 7.67 1.31
CA ASP A 8 -31.80 8.43 0.28
C ASP A 8 -30.55 9.07 0.83
N ASP A 9 -30.61 9.62 2.04
CA ASP A 9 -29.42 10.16 2.73
C ASP A 9 -28.38 9.09 2.96
N PHE A 10 -28.83 7.91 3.37
CA PHE A 10 -27.95 6.79 3.61
C PHE A 10 -27.24 6.34 2.33
N LEU A 11 -27.98 6.25 1.22
CA LEU A 11 -27.39 5.91 -0.07
C LEU A 11 -26.40 6.98 -0.55
N HIS A 12 -26.75 8.23 -0.34
CA HIS A 12 -25.87 9.33 -0.69
C HIS A 12 -24.56 9.29 0.13
N TYR A 13 -24.68 8.98 1.42
CA TYR A 13 -23.54 8.80 2.31
C TYR A 13 -22.63 7.67 1.82
N ILE A 14 -23.20 6.53 1.43
CA ILE A 14 -22.43 5.39 0.91
C ILE A 14 -21.74 5.74 -0.40
N CYS A 15 -22.36 6.55 -1.26
CA CYS A 15 -21.75 6.98 -2.52
C CYS A 15 -20.57 7.91 -2.30
N ILE A 16 -20.58 8.69 -1.22
CA ILE A 16 -19.52 9.64 -0.90
C ILE A 16 -18.40 8.96 -0.11
N ILE A 17 -18.78 8.14 0.86
CA ILE A 17 -17.84 7.50 1.77
C ILE A 17 -17.80 6.01 1.45
N MET A 18 -16.61 5.50 1.26
CA MET A 18 -16.35 4.10 1.02
C MET A 18 -16.84 3.26 2.20
N THR A 19 -17.54 2.15 1.92
CA THR A 19 -17.94 1.21 2.97
C THR A 19 -16.72 0.52 3.55
N THR A 20 -16.88 -0.06 4.76
CA THR A 20 -15.81 -0.82 5.40
C THR A 20 -15.38 -2.01 4.53
N ASP A 21 -16.34 -2.70 3.91
CA ASP A 21 -16.04 -3.84 3.04
C ASP A 21 -15.29 -3.42 1.78
N GLU A 22 -15.67 -2.30 1.18
CA GLU A 22 -14.97 -1.75 0.02
C GLU A 22 -13.55 -1.34 0.38
N ARG A 23 -13.38 -0.70 1.54
CA ARG A 23 -12.08 -0.30 2.04
C ARG A 23 -11.18 -1.50 2.25
N LEU A 24 -11.67 -2.53 2.93
CA LEU A 24 -10.90 -3.76 3.17
C LEU A 24 -10.52 -4.45 1.88
N ASN A 25 -11.42 -4.47 0.91
CA ASN A 25 -11.17 -5.06 -0.39
C ASN A 25 -10.05 -4.32 -1.13
N ILE A 26 -10.07 -2.99 -1.11
CA ILE A 26 -9.03 -2.18 -1.73
C ILE A 26 -7.70 -2.33 -0.99
N GLU A 27 -7.71 -2.33 0.33
CA GLU A 27 -6.50 -2.52 1.14
C GLU A 27 -5.86 -3.88 0.85
N THR A 28 -6.67 -4.92 0.70
CA THR A 28 -6.19 -6.25 0.33
C THR A 28 -5.51 -6.22 -1.04
N LYS A 29 -6.12 -5.56 -2.01
CA LYS A 29 -5.55 -5.42 -3.35
C LYS A 29 -4.26 -4.59 -3.33
N VAL A 30 -4.20 -3.57 -2.49
CA VAL A 30 -2.98 -2.77 -2.30
C VAL A 30 -1.84 -3.68 -1.86
N ILE A 31 -2.07 -4.51 -0.85
CA ILE A 31 -1.05 -5.44 -0.35
C ILE A 31 -0.66 -6.44 -1.43
N GLU A 32 -1.62 -6.99 -2.17
CA GLU A 32 -1.35 -7.92 -3.25
C GLU A 32 -0.49 -7.28 -4.34
N MET A 33 -0.77 -6.02 -4.69
CA MET A 33 0.04 -5.30 -5.68
C MET A 33 1.44 -5.01 -5.18
N LEU A 34 1.59 -4.62 -3.92
CA LEU A 34 2.90 -4.37 -3.33
C LEU A 34 3.75 -5.64 -3.28
N ARG A 35 3.13 -6.80 -3.21
CA ARG A 35 3.82 -8.08 -3.27
C ARG A 35 4.29 -8.45 -4.66
N THR A 36 3.92 -7.69 -5.68
CA THR A 36 4.42 -7.88 -7.05
C THR A 36 5.57 -6.94 -7.41
N VAL A 37 5.92 -6.03 -6.52
CA VAL A 37 7.03 -5.10 -6.72
C VAL A 37 8.27 -5.65 -6.04
N TYR A 38 9.28 -5.99 -6.82
CA TYR A 38 10.50 -6.62 -6.33
C TYR A 38 11.65 -5.63 -6.30
N ASP A 39 12.45 -5.72 -5.22
CA ASP A 39 13.71 -4.99 -5.16
C ASP A 39 14.67 -5.59 -6.19
N PRO A 40 15.33 -4.78 -7.02
CA PRO A 40 16.24 -5.31 -8.04
C PRO A 40 17.50 -5.98 -7.47
N GLU A 41 17.87 -5.67 -6.25
CA GLU A 41 19.07 -6.24 -5.60
C GLU A 41 18.75 -7.45 -4.75
N ILE A 42 17.54 -7.50 -4.18
CA ILE A 42 17.11 -8.58 -3.28
C ILE A 42 15.88 -9.24 -3.91
N PRO A 43 15.91 -10.56 -4.20
CA PRO A 43 14.83 -11.23 -4.91
C PRO A 43 13.60 -11.49 -4.03
N VAL A 44 13.12 -10.48 -3.35
CA VAL A 44 11.94 -10.51 -2.49
C VAL A 44 11.15 -9.23 -2.74
N ASP A 45 9.83 -9.32 -2.66
CA ASP A 45 8.97 -8.17 -2.86
C ASP A 45 9.11 -7.16 -1.72
N ILE A 46 8.80 -5.91 -2.02
CA ILE A 46 8.98 -4.79 -1.07
C ILE A 46 8.09 -4.92 0.17
N TYR A 47 6.94 -5.55 0.05
CA TYR A 47 6.05 -5.76 1.20
C TYR A 47 6.66 -6.76 2.19
N SER A 48 7.14 -7.89 1.70
CA SER A 48 7.76 -8.93 2.53
C SER A 48 9.10 -8.49 3.10
N LEU A 49 9.82 -7.59 2.43
CA LEU A 49 11.03 -6.99 2.94
C LEU A 49 10.80 -6.05 4.13
N GLY A 50 9.54 -5.66 4.37
CA GLY A 50 9.22 -4.71 5.43
C GLY A 50 9.52 -3.26 5.07
N LEU A 51 9.55 -2.95 3.79
CA LEU A 51 9.80 -1.58 3.32
C LEU A 51 8.58 -0.68 3.41
N ILE A 52 7.40 -1.26 3.58
CA ILE A 52 6.14 -0.50 3.68
C ILE A 52 5.83 -0.27 5.16
N TYR A 53 5.93 0.98 5.59
CA TYR A 53 5.72 1.34 6.99
C TYR A 53 4.29 1.75 7.30
N LYS A 54 3.59 2.33 6.33
CA LYS A 54 2.23 2.80 6.54
C LYS A 54 1.45 2.75 5.24
N ILE A 55 0.22 2.29 5.35
CA ILE A 55 -0.76 2.31 4.25
C ILE A 55 -1.98 3.05 4.79
N ASP A 56 -2.31 4.19 4.19
CA ASP A 56 -3.43 5.01 4.60
C ASP A 56 -4.34 5.27 3.39
N LEU A 57 -5.54 4.73 3.45
CA LEU A 57 -6.55 4.92 2.42
C LEU A 57 -7.69 5.76 3.00
N ASP A 58 -7.95 6.91 2.41
CA ASP A 58 -9.06 7.75 2.85
C ASP A 58 -10.38 7.31 2.22
N ASP A 59 -11.47 7.95 2.63
CA ASP A 59 -12.81 7.60 2.16
C ASP A 59 -13.06 7.97 0.70
N ASP A 60 -12.24 8.84 0.13
CA ASP A 60 -12.34 9.27 -1.25
C ASP A 60 -11.55 8.38 -2.23
N GLY A 61 -10.74 7.48 -1.71
CA GLY A 61 -9.91 6.62 -2.54
C GLY A 61 -8.50 7.15 -2.74
N ASN A 62 -8.08 8.14 -1.96
CA ASN A 62 -6.71 8.64 -2.00
C ASN A 62 -5.83 7.77 -1.10
N LEU A 63 -4.82 7.20 -1.70
CA LEU A 63 -3.92 6.26 -1.03
C LEU A 63 -2.60 6.95 -0.73
N LYS A 64 -2.18 6.88 0.53
CA LYS A 64 -0.89 7.39 0.98
C LYS A 64 -0.08 6.24 1.55
N ILE A 65 1.15 6.14 1.11
CA ILE A 65 2.05 5.08 1.54
C ILE A 65 3.35 5.68 2.03
N ASP A 66 3.77 5.31 3.22
CA ASP A 66 5.10 5.60 3.72
C ASP A 66 5.94 4.34 3.51
N MET A 67 7.00 4.46 2.74
CA MET A 67 7.92 3.35 2.51
C MET A 67 9.35 3.79 2.74
N THR A 68 10.21 2.82 2.95
CA THR A 68 11.63 3.05 3.10
C THR A 68 12.41 2.25 2.06
N LEU A 69 13.72 2.39 2.09
CA LEU A 69 14.63 1.67 1.21
C LEU A 69 15.64 0.90 2.06
N THR A 70 16.18 -0.16 1.48
CA THR A 70 17.21 -0.96 2.16
C THR A 70 18.52 -0.18 2.30
N ALA A 71 18.72 0.83 1.43
CA ALA A 71 19.87 1.72 1.49
C ALA A 71 19.46 3.14 1.12
N PRO A 72 19.94 4.18 1.82
CA PRO A 72 19.53 5.57 1.57
C PRO A 72 19.81 6.08 0.16
N ASN A 73 20.83 5.55 -0.50
CA ASN A 73 21.26 6.00 -1.83
C ASN A 73 21.04 4.92 -2.89
N CYS A 74 19.96 4.16 -2.78
CA CYS A 74 19.65 3.13 -3.76
C CYS A 74 19.36 3.78 -5.13
N PRO A 75 20.13 3.49 -6.18
CA PRO A 75 19.90 4.08 -7.50
C PRO A 75 18.59 3.60 -8.15
N ALA A 76 18.03 2.51 -7.66
CA ALA A 76 16.76 1.97 -8.15
C ALA A 76 15.55 2.52 -7.40
N ALA A 77 15.74 3.46 -6.46
CA ALA A 77 14.66 3.99 -5.63
C ALA A 77 13.53 4.60 -6.47
N ASP A 78 13.90 5.44 -7.42
CA ASP A 78 12.91 6.10 -8.28
C ASP A 78 12.11 5.08 -9.09
N PHE A 79 12.78 4.05 -9.57
CA PHE A 79 12.15 2.98 -10.32
C PHE A 79 11.15 2.21 -9.45
N LEU A 80 11.56 1.86 -8.22
CA LEU A 80 10.70 1.14 -7.29
C LEU A 80 9.44 1.94 -6.95
N VAL A 81 9.62 3.21 -6.65
CA VAL A 81 8.51 4.11 -6.31
C VAL A 81 7.55 4.23 -7.49
N GLU A 82 8.08 4.46 -8.68
CA GLU A 82 7.27 4.62 -9.87
C GLU A 82 6.53 3.34 -10.24
N ASP A 83 7.20 2.19 -10.16
CA ASP A 83 6.58 0.89 -10.43
C ASP A 83 5.44 0.62 -9.44
N ALA A 84 5.69 0.85 -8.16
CA ALA A 84 4.68 0.69 -7.12
C ALA A 84 3.50 1.64 -7.37
N ARG A 85 3.78 2.90 -7.71
CA ARG A 85 2.73 3.90 -7.96
C ARG A 85 1.85 3.49 -9.13
N ILE A 86 2.43 3.09 -10.24
CA ILE A 86 1.69 2.66 -11.43
C ILE A 86 0.80 1.47 -11.11
N LYS A 87 1.33 0.47 -10.42
CA LYS A 87 0.57 -0.72 -10.05
C LYS A 87 -0.57 -0.39 -9.10
N LEU A 88 -0.35 0.48 -8.13
CA LEU A 88 -1.38 0.87 -7.18
C LEU A 88 -2.46 1.74 -7.83
N GLU A 89 -2.09 2.60 -8.76
CA GLU A 89 -3.07 3.42 -9.50
C GLU A 89 -4.00 2.56 -10.37
N SER A 90 -3.58 1.37 -10.74
CA SER A 90 -4.40 0.46 -11.55
C SER A 90 -5.52 -0.21 -10.75
N ILE A 91 -5.52 -0.10 -9.42
CA ILE A 91 -6.53 -0.70 -8.56
C ILE A 91 -7.82 0.10 -8.67
N GLU A 92 -8.93 -0.59 -8.98
CA GLU A 92 -10.24 0.03 -9.02
C GLU A 92 -10.62 0.53 -7.62
N GLY A 93 -11.06 1.78 -7.55
CA GLY A 93 -11.39 2.44 -6.29
C GLY A 93 -10.29 3.33 -5.75
N VAL A 94 -9.07 3.23 -6.26
CA VAL A 94 -7.96 4.12 -5.91
C VAL A 94 -7.96 5.29 -6.88
N LYS A 95 -8.12 6.50 -6.36
CA LYS A 95 -8.15 7.73 -7.16
C LYS A 95 -6.79 8.36 -7.32
N SER A 96 -5.99 8.31 -6.27
CA SER A 96 -4.63 8.88 -6.31
C SER A 96 -3.73 8.06 -5.40
N VAL A 97 -2.44 8.08 -5.71
CA VAL A 97 -1.41 7.39 -4.92
C VAL A 97 -0.30 8.38 -4.63
N ASP A 98 0.00 8.55 -3.35
CA ASP A 98 1.09 9.37 -2.87
C ASP A 98 2.03 8.47 -2.08
N ILE A 99 3.24 8.27 -2.58
CA ILE A 99 4.25 7.45 -1.93
C ILE A 99 5.34 8.36 -1.40
N ARG A 100 5.55 8.32 -0.09
CA ARG A 100 6.56 9.11 0.58
C ARG A 100 7.68 8.19 1.07
N ILE A 101 8.92 8.53 0.74
CA ILE A 101 10.09 7.81 1.22
C ILE A 101 10.47 8.38 2.58
N VAL A 102 10.55 7.50 3.57
CA VAL A 102 10.94 7.85 4.94
C VAL A 102 12.13 6.99 5.36
N PHE A 103 13.00 7.53 6.19
CA PHE A 103 14.19 6.82 6.66
C PHE A 103 14.18 6.61 8.17
N GLU A 104 13.08 6.93 8.83
CA GLU A 104 12.90 6.67 10.25
C GLU A 104 11.62 5.88 10.50
N PRO A 105 11.70 4.77 11.20
CA PRO A 105 12.93 4.12 11.65
C PRO A 105 13.76 3.57 10.49
N GLU A 106 15.08 3.44 10.69
CA GLU A 106 15.95 2.86 9.68
C GLU A 106 15.62 1.39 9.49
N TRP A 107 15.59 0.97 8.22
CA TRP A 107 15.28 -0.43 7.90
C TRP A 107 16.39 -1.36 8.36
N ASN A 108 16.00 -2.52 8.89
CA ASN A 108 16.93 -3.59 9.23
C ASN A 108 16.32 -4.94 8.86
N LYS A 109 17.13 -5.98 8.90
CA LYS A 109 16.73 -7.34 8.49
C LYS A 109 15.60 -7.93 9.34
N ASP A 110 15.47 -7.48 10.57
CA ASP A 110 14.42 -7.98 11.47
C ASP A 110 13.03 -7.52 11.05
N MET A 111 12.94 -6.52 10.20
CA MET A 111 11.68 -6.00 9.67
C MET A 111 11.09 -6.88 8.56
N MET A 112 11.87 -7.80 8.01
CA MET A 112 11.38 -8.74 7.01
C MET A 112 10.35 -9.70 7.60
N SER A 113 9.42 -10.17 6.75
CA SER A 113 8.55 -11.27 7.13
C SER A 113 9.37 -12.55 7.36
N GLU A 114 8.82 -13.49 8.11
CA GLU A 114 9.50 -14.78 8.34
C GLU A 114 9.73 -15.52 7.03
N GLU A 115 8.76 -15.44 6.12
CA GLU A 115 8.86 -16.05 4.79
C GLU A 115 10.04 -15.48 4.01
N ALA A 116 10.19 -14.14 4.03
CA ALA A 116 11.31 -13.48 3.36
C ALA A 116 12.65 -13.86 3.97
N LYS A 117 12.73 -13.94 5.28
CA LYS A 117 13.95 -14.37 5.98
C LYS A 117 14.33 -15.79 5.61
N LEU A 118 13.34 -16.65 5.51
CA LEU A 118 13.55 -18.05 5.12
C LEU A 118 14.07 -18.16 3.69
N ASP A 119 13.44 -17.43 2.75
CA ASP A 119 13.82 -17.42 1.36
C ASP A 119 15.24 -16.91 1.14
N LEU A 120 15.68 -15.96 1.96
CA LEU A 120 17.01 -15.38 1.89
C LEU A 120 18.06 -16.10 2.76
N GLY A 121 17.64 -17.13 3.48
CA GLY A 121 18.56 -17.92 4.30
C GLY A 121 18.92 -17.32 5.64
N PHE A 122 18.09 -16.40 6.17
CA PHE A 122 18.32 -15.80 7.49
C PHE A 122 17.65 -16.56 8.65
N LEU A 123 16.88 -17.58 8.33
CA LEU A 123 16.28 -18.46 9.32
C LEU A 123 16.79 -19.88 9.19
#